data_ae931966d966219da629e7750a7b3ac9
#
_entry.id   ae931966d966219da629e7750a7b3ac9
#
_cell.length_a   1.000
_cell.length_b   1.000
_cell.length_c   1.000
_cell.angle_alpha   90.00
_cell.angle_beta   90.00
_cell.angle_gamma   90.00
#
_symmetry.space_group_name_H-M   'P 1'
#
loop_
_entity.id
_entity.type
_entity.pdbx_description
1 polymer ?
#
loop_
_entity_poly.entity_id
_entity_poly.type
_entity_poly.pdbx_seq_one_letter_code
_entity_poly.pdbx_strand_id
1 'polypeptide(L)'
;MAIFRSHFVTFEKYGGKIPTTWVKATIGDVVSVARGASPRPIQKFMSETGMPWVKISDASASVSKYLFGTAECIIPEGVSSSRTVVPGMMIVSNSASPGLPMLMEITACVHDGWLIIDDYKHVSQEFMYYHFLAERQGLVSSSNGSVFNNLKTDIVKAHPIIIPDAETMSTVTHCFCQLNQHIKHNAKEIMALTEFRNNI
;
A
#
# COMPACT_ATOMS: atom_id res chain seq x y z
N MET A 1 3.72 -15.22 0.55
CA MET A 1 2.61 -14.92 1.51
C MET A 1 2.46 -16.00 2.59
N ALA A 2 2.47 -17.30 2.27
CA ALA A 2 2.33 -18.37 3.28
C ALA A 2 3.36 -18.26 4.42
N ILE A 3 4.64 -18.08 4.09
CA ILE A 3 5.73 -17.92 5.08
C ILE A 3 5.47 -16.72 6.00
N PHE A 4 5.12 -15.55 5.46
CA PHE A 4 4.81 -14.36 6.28
C PHE A 4 3.65 -14.65 7.24
N ARG A 5 2.55 -15.23 6.75
CA ARG A 5 1.40 -15.56 7.60
C ARG A 5 1.77 -16.52 8.72
N SER A 6 2.50 -17.61 8.43
CA SER A 6 2.89 -18.60 9.45
C SER A 6 3.82 -18.03 10.54
N HIS A 7 4.59 -16.98 10.22
CA HIS A 7 5.49 -16.33 11.18
C HIS A 7 4.80 -15.21 11.96
N PHE A 8 4.02 -14.34 11.30
CA PHE A 8 3.63 -13.03 11.83
C PHE A 8 2.11 -12.85 11.98
N VAL A 9 1.30 -13.82 11.55
CA VAL A 9 -0.16 -13.75 11.62
C VAL A 9 -0.75 -14.94 12.37
N THR A 10 -0.47 -16.16 11.93
CA THR A 10 -0.98 -17.38 12.57
C THR A 10 -0.04 -17.98 13.59
N PHE A 11 1.22 -17.55 13.60
CA PHE A 11 2.29 -18.01 14.52
C PHE A 11 2.53 -19.53 14.48
N GLU A 12 2.13 -20.21 13.42
CA GLU A 12 2.34 -21.65 13.22
C GLU A 12 3.80 -22.05 13.35
N LYS A 13 4.72 -21.18 12.85
CA LYS A 13 6.17 -21.34 13.00
C LYS A 13 6.59 -21.48 14.47
N TYR A 14 5.82 -20.91 15.39
CA TYR A 14 6.08 -20.89 16.84
C TYR A 14 5.04 -21.71 17.62
N GLY A 15 4.43 -22.73 16.97
CA GLY A 15 3.41 -23.58 17.60
C GLY A 15 2.12 -22.85 17.96
N GLY A 16 1.77 -21.81 17.20
CA GLY A 16 0.56 -20.99 17.42
C GLY A 16 0.69 -19.98 18.56
N LYS A 17 1.90 -19.78 19.12
CA LYS A 17 2.14 -18.87 20.24
C LYS A 17 2.96 -17.65 19.78
N ILE A 18 2.57 -16.48 20.24
CA ILE A 18 3.36 -15.26 20.03
C ILE A 18 4.64 -15.35 20.89
N PRO A 19 5.84 -15.16 20.31
CA PRO A 19 7.08 -15.10 21.08
C PRO A 19 7.01 -14.03 22.18
N THR A 20 7.58 -14.28 23.34
CA THR A 20 7.46 -13.43 24.53
C THR A 20 8.13 -12.06 24.39
N THR A 21 9.09 -11.93 23.46
CA THR A 21 9.79 -10.68 23.14
C THR A 21 9.01 -9.79 22.18
N TRP A 22 7.91 -10.29 21.58
CA TRP A 22 7.13 -9.56 20.60
C TRP A 22 6.00 -8.77 21.26
N VAL A 23 5.66 -7.61 20.70
CA VAL A 23 4.72 -6.66 21.30
C VAL A 23 3.40 -6.64 20.52
N LYS A 24 2.29 -6.66 21.26
CA LYS A 24 0.95 -6.43 20.70
C LYS A 24 0.71 -4.92 20.59
N ALA A 25 0.25 -4.48 19.43
CA ALA A 25 -0.06 -3.09 19.13
C ALA A 25 -1.23 -3.00 18.13
N THR A 26 -1.56 -1.78 17.71
CA THR A 26 -2.43 -1.51 16.57
C THR A 26 -1.63 -0.89 15.42
N ILE A 27 -2.15 -0.94 14.20
CA ILE A 27 -1.51 -0.29 13.05
C ILE A 27 -1.30 1.21 13.33
N GLY A 28 -2.26 1.88 13.97
CA GLY A 28 -2.18 3.30 14.30
C GLY A 28 -1.09 3.66 15.33
N ASP A 29 -0.60 2.69 16.12
CA ASP A 29 0.51 2.91 17.04
C ASP A 29 1.86 2.96 16.32
N VAL A 30 1.96 2.33 15.14
CA VAL A 30 3.24 2.11 14.43
C VAL A 30 3.36 2.83 13.09
N VAL A 31 2.25 3.34 12.53
CA VAL A 31 2.26 4.16 11.31
C VAL A 31 1.22 5.25 11.37
N SER A 32 1.43 6.34 10.64
CA SER A 32 0.37 7.28 10.32
C SER A 32 -0.49 6.77 9.16
N VAL A 33 -1.80 7.00 9.24
CA VAL A 33 -2.77 6.66 8.18
C VAL A 33 -3.56 7.90 7.83
N ALA A 34 -3.41 8.40 6.62
CA ALA A 34 -4.15 9.54 6.11
C ALA A 34 -4.96 9.15 4.87
N ARG A 35 -6.15 9.73 4.71
CA ARG A 35 -6.96 9.49 3.51
C ARG A 35 -6.53 10.42 2.38
N GLY A 36 -6.48 9.93 1.14
CA GLY A 36 -6.36 10.74 -0.06
C GLY A 36 -7.52 11.74 -0.20
N ALA A 37 -7.42 12.65 -1.16
CA ALA A 37 -8.44 13.69 -1.37
C ALA A 37 -8.63 13.94 -2.87
N SER A 38 -9.86 14.32 -3.23
CA SER A 38 -10.23 14.63 -4.63
C SER A 38 -10.73 16.05 -4.74
N PRO A 39 -10.24 16.86 -5.71
CA PRO A 39 -10.88 18.12 -6.05
C PRO A 39 -12.31 17.86 -6.55
N ARG A 40 -13.22 18.77 -6.27
CA ARG A 40 -14.65 18.61 -6.60
C ARG A 40 -15.17 19.77 -7.45
N PRO A 41 -15.96 19.52 -8.52
CA PRO A 41 -16.17 18.19 -9.13
C PRO A 41 -14.94 17.74 -9.91
N ILE A 42 -14.54 16.46 -9.78
CA ILE A 42 -13.28 15.94 -10.34
C ILE A 42 -13.18 16.12 -11.84
N GLN A 43 -14.30 16.05 -12.58
CA GLN A 43 -14.36 16.17 -14.04
C GLN A 43 -13.77 17.50 -14.56
N LYS A 44 -13.83 18.56 -13.77
CA LYS A 44 -13.25 19.87 -14.14
C LYS A 44 -11.72 19.92 -14.04
N PHE A 45 -11.13 18.95 -13.33
CA PHE A 45 -9.71 18.89 -13.07
C PHE A 45 -8.99 17.79 -13.85
N MET A 46 -9.74 16.88 -14.49
CA MET A 46 -9.16 15.79 -15.30
C MET A 46 -8.48 16.36 -16.54
N SER A 47 -7.32 15.77 -16.90
CA SER A 47 -6.50 16.16 -18.04
C SER A 47 -5.71 14.96 -18.57
N GLU A 48 -5.30 15.02 -19.83
CA GLU A 48 -4.37 14.06 -20.44
C GLU A 48 -2.91 14.31 -19.97
N THR A 49 -2.63 15.55 -19.55
CA THR A 49 -1.29 15.97 -19.11
C THR A 49 -1.37 16.71 -17.77
N GLY A 50 -0.29 16.73 -17.01
CA GLY A 50 -0.21 17.42 -15.73
C GLY A 50 0.26 16.53 -14.60
N MET A 51 -0.33 16.68 -13.41
CA MET A 51 0.00 15.87 -12.25
C MET A 51 -0.67 14.48 -12.37
N PRO A 52 0.10 13.38 -12.36
CA PRO A 52 -0.46 12.02 -12.36
C PRO A 52 -1.53 11.83 -11.30
N TRP A 53 -2.65 11.18 -11.69
CA TRP A 53 -3.81 10.94 -10.84
C TRP A 53 -4.05 9.45 -10.63
N VAL A 54 -3.71 8.96 -9.43
CA VAL A 54 -3.74 7.52 -9.14
C VAL A 54 -5.17 7.05 -8.87
N LYS A 55 -5.65 6.16 -9.73
CA LYS A 55 -6.91 5.41 -9.57
C LYS A 55 -6.65 3.98 -9.10
N ILE A 56 -7.68 3.32 -8.59
CA ILE A 56 -7.60 1.88 -8.22
C ILE A 56 -7.36 1.01 -9.47
N SER A 57 -7.85 1.44 -10.64
CA SER A 57 -7.59 0.78 -11.92
C SER A 57 -6.11 0.73 -12.28
N ASP A 58 -5.31 1.75 -11.94
CA ASP A 58 -3.88 1.76 -12.20
C ASP A 58 -3.17 0.66 -11.41
N ALA A 59 -3.57 0.45 -10.14
CA ALA A 59 -3.06 -0.65 -9.33
C ALA A 59 -3.44 -2.02 -9.91
N SER A 60 -4.66 -2.16 -10.44
CA SER A 60 -5.12 -3.41 -11.06
C SER A 60 -4.42 -3.69 -12.39
N ALA A 61 -4.01 -2.65 -13.11
CA ALA A 61 -3.27 -2.76 -14.37
C ALA A 61 -1.75 -2.92 -14.18
N SER A 62 -1.24 -2.64 -12.96
CA SER A 62 0.19 -2.74 -12.68
C SER A 62 0.68 -4.18 -12.74
N VAL A 63 1.84 -4.39 -13.38
CA VAL A 63 2.51 -5.70 -13.46
C VAL A 63 3.18 -6.11 -12.16
N SER A 64 3.20 -5.22 -11.17
CA SER A 64 3.85 -5.46 -9.87
C SER A 64 3.21 -4.63 -8.76
N LYS A 65 3.77 -4.73 -7.56
CA LYS A 65 3.39 -3.88 -6.42
C LYS A 65 3.84 -2.41 -6.54
N TYR A 66 4.57 -2.05 -7.58
CA TYR A 66 5.06 -0.69 -7.81
C TYR A 66 4.21 0.02 -8.85
N LEU A 67 3.86 1.29 -8.58
CA LEU A 67 3.17 2.16 -9.52
C LEU A 67 4.18 3.09 -10.19
N PHE A 68 4.44 2.82 -11.46
CA PHE A 68 5.37 3.58 -12.32
C PHE A 68 4.68 4.64 -13.18
N GLY A 69 3.35 4.67 -13.21
CA GLY A 69 2.57 5.59 -14.01
C GLY A 69 1.08 5.51 -13.68
N THR A 70 0.32 6.40 -14.27
CA THR A 70 -1.14 6.48 -14.19
C THR A 70 -1.73 6.67 -15.59
N ALA A 71 -2.96 6.23 -15.80
CA ALA A 71 -3.66 6.44 -17.07
C ALA A 71 -4.13 7.89 -17.25
N GLU A 72 -4.31 8.64 -16.17
CA GLU A 72 -4.88 9.98 -16.20
C GLU A 72 -4.09 10.94 -15.33
N CYS A 73 -4.26 12.24 -15.60
CA CYS A 73 -3.67 13.35 -14.85
C CYS A 73 -4.75 14.30 -14.36
N ILE A 74 -4.37 15.21 -13.47
CA ILE A 74 -5.15 16.39 -13.11
C ILE A 74 -4.35 17.66 -13.44
N ILE A 75 -5.05 18.73 -13.77
CA ILE A 75 -4.46 20.06 -13.97
C ILE A 75 -3.87 20.59 -12.65
N PRO A 76 -2.87 21.52 -12.70
CA PRO A 76 -2.21 22.05 -11.50
C PRO A 76 -3.16 22.62 -10.45
N GLU A 77 -4.26 23.24 -10.87
CA GLU A 77 -5.25 23.85 -9.99
C GLU A 77 -5.96 22.83 -9.07
N GLY A 78 -6.01 21.57 -9.49
CA GLY A 78 -6.59 20.48 -8.69
C GLY A 78 -5.65 19.93 -7.62
N VAL A 79 -4.34 20.15 -7.75
CA VAL A 79 -3.31 19.54 -6.88
C VAL A 79 -3.48 19.98 -5.42
N SER A 80 -3.75 21.26 -5.17
CA SER A 80 -3.91 21.80 -3.81
C SER A 80 -5.11 21.21 -3.05
N SER A 81 -6.10 20.71 -3.77
CA SER A 81 -7.29 20.04 -3.22
C SER A 81 -7.17 18.52 -3.16
N SER A 82 -6.01 17.98 -3.49
CA SER A 82 -5.68 16.56 -3.42
C SER A 82 -4.60 16.29 -2.38
N ARG A 83 -4.15 15.04 -2.29
CA ARG A 83 -2.99 14.62 -1.51
C ARG A 83 -1.90 14.14 -2.48
N THR A 84 -0.73 14.76 -2.39
CA THR A 84 0.44 14.36 -3.17
C THR A 84 1.19 13.25 -2.43
N VAL A 85 1.61 12.24 -3.18
CA VAL A 85 2.52 11.18 -2.77
C VAL A 85 3.76 11.20 -3.66
N VAL A 86 4.89 10.75 -3.14
CA VAL A 86 6.18 10.76 -3.84
C VAL A 86 6.76 9.34 -3.93
N PRO A 87 7.78 9.12 -4.78
CA PRO A 87 8.45 7.84 -4.86
C PRO A 87 8.90 7.32 -3.49
N GLY A 88 8.68 6.03 -3.24
CA GLY A 88 8.95 5.37 -1.97
C GLY A 88 7.78 5.34 -0.99
N MET A 89 6.76 6.17 -1.14
CA MET A 89 5.59 6.13 -0.26
C MET A 89 4.70 4.91 -0.54
N MET A 90 4.05 4.42 0.51
CA MET A 90 3.06 3.34 0.41
C MET A 90 1.64 3.91 0.46
N ILE A 91 0.81 3.42 -0.45
CA ILE A 91 -0.64 3.67 -0.45
C ILE A 91 -1.39 2.34 -0.32
N VAL A 92 -2.56 2.38 0.30
CA VAL A 92 -3.43 1.20 0.47
C VAL A 92 -4.83 1.56 -0.03
N SER A 93 -5.41 0.74 -0.90
CA SER A 93 -6.75 1.00 -1.39
C SER A 93 -7.79 0.88 -0.29
N ASN A 94 -8.73 1.83 -0.22
CA ASN A 94 -9.85 1.78 0.73
C ASN A 94 -11.18 1.40 0.07
N SER A 95 -11.26 1.43 -1.26
CA SER A 95 -12.48 1.17 -2.04
C SER A 95 -12.19 0.25 -3.23
N ALA A 96 -13.23 -0.22 -3.91
CA ALA A 96 -13.19 -1.14 -5.05
C ALA A 96 -12.46 -2.46 -4.78
N SER A 97 -11.22 -2.42 -4.39
CA SER A 97 -10.36 -3.57 -4.01
C SER A 97 -9.68 -3.31 -2.67
N PRO A 98 -10.44 -3.16 -1.55
CA PRO A 98 -9.89 -2.63 -0.30
C PRO A 98 -8.72 -3.45 0.25
N GLY A 99 -7.78 -2.76 0.93
CA GLY A 99 -6.64 -3.37 1.59
C GLY A 99 -5.49 -3.79 0.67
N LEU A 100 -5.48 -3.35 -0.61
CA LEU A 100 -4.38 -3.62 -1.53
C LEU A 100 -3.28 -2.56 -1.34
N PRO A 101 -2.08 -2.92 -0.85
CA PRO A 101 -0.96 -2.00 -0.74
C PRO A 101 -0.21 -1.86 -2.07
N MET A 102 0.20 -0.63 -2.40
CA MET A 102 1.05 -0.30 -3.55
C MET A 102 2.18 0.63 -3.11
N LEU A 103 3.31 0.54 -3.79
CA LEU A 103 4.49 1.40 -3.58
C LEU A 103 4.63 2.38 -4.75
N MET A 104 4.75 3.65 -4.44
CA MET A 104 4.85 4.71 -5.45
C MET A 104 6.27 4.79 -6.04
N GLU A 105 6.36 4.91 -7.35
CA GLU A 105 7.61 5.16 -8.09
C GLU A 105 7.60 6.49 -8.85
N ILE A 106 6.48 7.20 -8.77
CA ILE A 106 6.28 8.54 -9.33
C ILE A 106 5.71 9.47 -8.29
N THR A 107 5.88 10.76 -8.49
CA THR A 107 5.10 11.79 -7.78
C THR A 107 3.72 11.86 -8.41
N ALA A 108 2.67 11.75 -7.61
CA ALA A 108 1.29 11.73 -8.07
C ALA A 108 0.32 12.27 -7.02
N CYS A 109 -0.87 12.63 -7.43
CA CYS A 109 -2.00 12.86 -6.55
C CYS A 109 -2.83 11.59 -6.39
N VAL A 110 -3.36 11.36 -5.19
CA VAL A 110 -4.20 10.20 -4.88
C VAL A 110 -5.59 10.65 -4.44
N HIS A 111 -6.61 10.00 -5.03
CA HIS A 111 -8.00 10.29 -4.68
C HIS A 111 -8.40 9.71 -3.32
N ASP A 112 -9.58 10.05 -2.85
CA ASP A 112 -10.13 9.65 -1.56
C ASP A 112 -10.47 8.13 -1.45
N GLY A 113 -10.24 7.34 -2.50
CA GLY A 113 -10.22 5.88 -2.51
C GLY A 113 -8.90 5.24 -2.05
N TRP A 114 -7.90 6.06 -1.68
CA TRP A 114 -6.62 5.61 -1.17
C TRP A 114 -6.38 6.06 0.27
N LEU A 115 -5.64 5.25 1.02
CA LEU A 115 -5.01 5.60 2.29
C LEU A 115 -3.51 5.73 2.04
N ILE A 116 -2.90 6.75 2.63
CA ILE A 116 -1.44 6.98 2.61
C ILE A 116 -0.90 6.47 3.93
N ILE A 117 0.12 5.62 3.87
CA ILE A 117 0.77 5.02 5.05
C ILE A 117 2.17 5.61 5.15
N ASP A 118 2.49 6.21 6.30
CA ASP A 118 3.75 6.90 6.54
C ASP A 118 4.14 6.86 8.02
N ASP A 119 5.26 7.51 8.40
CA ASP A 119 5.72 7.65 9.80
C ASP A 119 5.86 6.29 10.51
N TYR A 120 6.70 5.41 9.95
CA TYR A 120 6.93 4.06 10.45
C TYR A 120 7.71 4.06 11.77
N LYS A 121 7.13 3.47 12.83
CA LYS A 121 7.72 3.36 14.17
C LYS A 121 7.85 1.88 14.54
N HIS A 122 9.05 1.44 14.84
CA HIS A 122 9.33 0.04 15.25
C HIS A 122 9.00 -1.03 14.21
N VAL A 123 8.52 -0.65 13.04
CA VAL A 123 8.23 -1.53 11.90
C VAL A 123 8.84 -0.95 10.63
N SER A 124 9.20 -1.79 9.68
CA SER A 124 9.63 -1.34 8.36
C SER A 124 8.45 -1.23 7.40
N GLN A 125 8.60 -0.42 6.35
CA GLN A 125 7.62 -0.34 5.26
C GLN A 125 7.44 -1.71 4.59
N GLU A 126 8.52 -2.46 4.41
CA GLU A 126 8.50 -3.80 3.83
C GLU A 126 7.65 -4.75 4.66
N PHE A 127 7.83 -4.74 5.98
CA PHE A 127 7.02 -5.54 6.90
C PHE A 127 5.54 -5.16 6.80
N MET A 128 5.24 -3.86 6.85
CA MET A 128 3.87 -3.35 6.74
C MET A 128 3.22 -3.69 5.41
N TYR A 129 3.97 -3.63 4.30
CA TYR A 129 3.45 -4.05 2.99
C TYR A 129 2.93 -5.49 3.03
N TYR A 130 3.73 -6.42 3.53
CA TYR A 130 3.33 -7.83 3.62
C TYR A 130 2.27 -8.08 4.69
N HIS A 131 2.25 -7.28 5.76
CA HIS A 131 1.19 -7.32 6.77
C HIS A 131 -0.16 -6.95 6.16
N PHE A 132 -0.26 -5.85 5.42
CA PHE A 132 -1.49 -5.47 4.72
C PHE A 132 -1.98 -6.56 3.75
N LEU A 133 -1.07 -7.18 2.99
CA LEU A 133 -1.43 -8.29 2.12
C LEU A 133 -1.93 -9.51 2.88
N ALA A 134 -1.28 -9.86 3.99
CA ALA A 134 -1.62 -11.02 4.79
C ALA A 134 -2.96 -10.86 5.52
N GLU A 135 -3.21 -9.66 6.05
CA GLU A 135 -4.41 -9.34 6.84
C GLU A 135 -5.53 -8.71 6.02
N ARG A 136 -5.39 -8.65 4.69
CA ARG A 136 -6.37 -8.02 3.81
C ARG A 136 -7.81 -8.49 4.04
N GLN A 137 -8.01 -9.79 4.20
CA GLN A 137 -9.33 -10.35 4.47
C GLN A 137 -9.87 -9.93 5.85
N GLY A 138 -9.02 -9.92 6.88
CA GLY A 138 -9.37 -9.45 8.22
C GLY A 138 -9.78 -7.99 8.24
N LEU A 139 -9.00 -7.13 7.55
CA LEU A 139 -9.31 -5.71 7.39
C LEU A 139 -10.66 -5.48 6.68
N VAL A 140 -10.91 -6.19 5.59
CA VAL A 140 -12.18 -6.10 4.84
C VAL A 140 -13.36 -6.61 5.67
N SER A 141 -13.19 -7.73 6.38
CA SER A 141 -14.25 -8.30 7.24
C SER A 141 -14.62 -7.36 8.38
N SER A 142 -13.64 -6.66 8.94
CA SER A 142 -13.87 -5.64 10.00
C SER A 142 -14.63 -4.40 9.48
N SER A 143 -14.71 -4.20 8.16
CA SER A 143 -15.43 -3.09 7.52
C SER A 143 -16.90 -3.41 7.19
N ASN A 144 -17.33 -4.67 7.29
CA ASN A 144 -18.64 -5.17 6.82
C ASN A 144 -19.86 -4.69 7.63
N GLY A 145 -19.74 -3.70 8.51
CA GLY A 145 -20.85 -3.04 9.18
C GLY A 145 -21.45 -1.85 8.42
N SER A 146 -20.92 -1.46 7.27
CA SER A 146 -21.42 -0.32 6.47
C SER A 146 -21.93 -0.79 5.10
N VAL A 147 -22.99 -0.13 4.63
CA VAL A 147 -23.63 -0.36 3.29
C VAL A 147 -22.64 -0.20 2.12
N PHE A 148 -21.49 0.41 2.34
CA PHE A 148 -20.38 0.54 1.42
C PHE A 148 -19.14 -0.11 2.02
N ASN A 149 -18.58 -1.10 1.34
CA ASN A 149 -17.34 -1.84 1.70
C ASN A 149 -16.08 -0.95 1.62
N ASN A 150 -16.11 0.25 2.20
CA ASN A 150 -14.96 1.15 2.23
C ASN A 150 -14.18 0.96 3.53
N LEU A 151 -12.89 0.69 3.40
CA LEU A 151 -11.97 0.54 4.52
C LEU A 151 -11.69 1.92 5.14
N LYS A 152 -12.39 2.23 6.24
CA LYS A 152 -12.24 3.51 6.95
C LYS A 152 -10.88 3.60 7.64
N THR A 153 -10.33 4.81 7.70
CA THR A 153 -9.05 5.11 8.37
C THR A 153 -8.99 4.56 9.81
N ASP A 154 -10.08 4.74 10.57
CA ASP A 154 -10.12 4.31 11.97
C ASP A 154 -10.13 2.79 12.12
N ILE A 155 -10.76 2.06 11.18
CA ILE A 155 -10.73 0.59 11.15
C ILE A 155 -9.29 0.11 10.89
N VAL A 156 -8.58 0.75 9.96
CA VAL A 156 -7.17 0.41 9.69
C VAL A 156 -6.30 0.71 10.90
N LYS A 157 -6.45 1.88 11.51
CA LYS A 157 -5.67 2.26 12.71
C LYS A 157 -5.91 1.32 13.88
N ALA A 158 -7.15 0.88 14.09
CA ALA A 158 -7.50 -0.04 15.19
C ALA A 158 -7.16 -1.50 14.93
N HIS A 159 -6.76 -1.87 13.69
CA HIS A 159 -6.45 -3.26 13.36
C HIS A 159 -5.22 -3.73 14.14
N PRO A 160 -5.29 -4.94 14.79
CA PRO A 160 -4.20 -5.44 15.59
C PRO A 160 -2.99 -5.84 14.74
N ILE A 161 -1.81 -5.62 15.30
CA ILE A 161 -0.53 -6.02 14.73
C ILE A 161 0.37 -6.58 15.83
N ILE A 162 1.19 -7.58 15.49
CA ILE A 162 2.25 -8.07 16.36
C ILE A 162 3.58 -7.56 15.82
N ILE A 163 4.31 -6.84 16.66
CA ILE A 163 5.61 -6.26 16.33
C ILE A 163 6.69 -7.24 16.79
N PRO A 164 7.48 -7.82 15.87
CA PRO A 164 8.64 -8.62 16.24
C PRO A 164 9.68 -7.81 17.01
N ASP A 165 10.55 -8.49 17.74
CA ASP A 165 11.73 -7.85 18.31
C ASP A 165 12.65 -7.24 17.22
N ALA A 166 13.54 -6.34 17.63
CA ALA A 166 14.36 -5.56 16.72
C ALA A 166 15.27 -6.43 15.83
N GLU A 167 15.78 -7.54 16.33
CA GLU A 167 16.63 -8.46 15.57
C GLU A 167 15.82 -9.16 14.46
N THR A 168 14.66 -9.70 14.81
CA THR A 168 13.74 -10.32 13.85
C THR A 168 13.26 -9.31 12.81
N MET A 169 12.87 -8.10 13.23
CA MET A 169 12.45 -7.04 12.33
C MET A 169 13.56 -6.66 11.34
N SER A 170 14.79 -6.50 11.81
CA SER A 170 15.96 -6.19 10.98
C SER A 170 16.21 -7.28 9.93
N THR A 171 16.21 -8.55 10.36
CA THR A 171 16.43 -9.70 9.48
C THR A 171 15.37 -9.79 8.38
N VAL A 172 14.10 -9.65 8.76
CA VAL A 172 12.96 -9.71 7.83
C VAL A 172 12.97 -8.53 6.87
N THR A 173 13.28 -7.33 7.37
CA THR A 173 13.41 -6.14 6.53
C THR A 173 14.50 -6.31 5.49
N HIS A 174 15.68 -6.78 5.87
CA HIS A 174 16.79 -7.03 4.94
C HIS A 174 16.39 -8.03 3.84
N CYS A 175 15.79 -9.15 4.22
CA CYS A 175 15.30 -10.15 3.27
C CYS A 175 14.28 -9.56 2.28
N PHE A 176 13.31 -8.79 2.79
CA PHE A 176 12.29 -8.18 1.93
C PHE A 176 12.86 -7.07 1.05
N CYS A 177 13.82 -6.28 1.52
CA CYS A 177 14.51 -5.30 0.69
C CYS A 177 15.16 -5.95 -0.53
N GLN A 178 15.88 -7.06 -0.35
CA GLN A 178 16.49 -7.80 -1.46
C GLN A 178 15.44 -8.32 -2.44
N LEU A 179 14.40 -8.98 -1.95
CA LEU A 179 13.29 -9.45 -2.81
C LEU A 179 12.62 -8.30 -3.56
N ASN A 180 12.40 -7.17 -2.89
CA ASN A 180 11.77 -6.00 -3.46
C ASN A 180 12.60 -5.38 -4.58
N GLN A 181 13.93 -5.37 -4.46
CA GLN A 181 14.83 -4.92 -5.52
C GLN A 181 14.69 -5.78 -6.78
N HIS A 182 14.65 -7.11 -6.62
CA HIS A 182 14.45 -8.02 -7.76
C HIS A 182 13.06 -7.84 -8.40
N ILE A 183 11.99 -7.73 -7.59
CA ILE A 183 10.63 -7.49 -8.10
C ILE A 183 10.58 -6.18 -8.89
N LYS A 184 11.20 -5.11 -8.36
CA LYS A 184 11.23 -3.81 -9.02
C LYS A 184 12.02 -3.83 -10.32
N HIS A 185 13.16 -4.51 -10.34
CA HIS A 185 13.98 -4.70 -11.56
C HIS A 185 13.19 -5.43 -12.64
N ASN A 186 12.63 -6.60 -12.30
CA ASN A 186 11.83 -7.39 -13.24
C ASN A 186 10.61 -6.63 -13.77
N ALA A 187 9.94 -5.84 -12.92
CA ALA A 187 8.82 -5.00 -13.35
C ALA A 187 9.23 -3.98 -14.41
N LYS A 188 10.38 -3.33 -14.22
CA LYS A 188 10.93 -2.39 -15.22
C LYS A 188 11.29 -3.07 -16.53
N GLU A 189 11.89 -4.26 -16.48
CA GLU A 189 12.19 -5.05 -17.69
C GLU A 189 10.90 -5.43 -18.43
N ILE A 190 9.87 -5.92 -17.72
CA ILE A 190 8.58 -6.26 -18.32
C ILE A 190 7.96 -5.03 -19.02
N MET A 191 8.03 -3.85 -18.40
CA MET A 191 7.52 -2.61 -18.99
C MET A 191 8.29 -2.25 -20.26
N ALA A 192 9.62 -2.29 -20.23
CA ALA A 192 10.46 -1.97 -21.39
C ALA A 192 10.22 -2.94 -22.56
N LEU A 193 10.14 -4.26 -22.28
CA LEU A 193 9.86 -5.26 -23.30
C LEU A 193 8.43 -5.12 -23.86
N THR A 194 7.47 -4.74 -23.04
CA THR A 194 6.09 -4.50 -23.47
C THR A 194 6.02 -3.28 -24.40
N GLU A 195 6.69 -2.20 -24.05
CA GLU A 195 6.80 -1.01 -24.90
C GLU A 195 7.48 -1.32 -26.22
N PHE A 196 8.60 -2.04 -26.20
CA PHE A 196 9.29 -2.48 -27.42
C PHE A 196 8.39 -3.30 -28.33
N ARG A 197 7.67 -4.29 -27.79
CA ARG A 197 6.72 -5.12 -28.55
C ARG A 197 5.61 -4.29 -29.19
N ASN A 198 5.09 -3.27 -28.52
CA ASN A 198 3.98 -2.45 -29.01
C ASN A 198 4.43 -1.43 -30.10
N ASN A 199 5.73 -1.21 -30.25
CA ASN A 199 6.32 -0.30 -31.24
C ASN A 199 6.80 -1.01 -32.51
N ILE A 200 6.65 -2.34 -32.60
CA ILE A 200 6.88 -3.16 -33.79
C ILE A 200 5.55 -3.39 -34.51
#